data_831dd4532ac1513d9a62d75b33eb9546
#
_entry.id   831dd4532ac1513d9a62d75b33eb9546
#
_cell.length_a   1.000
_cell.length_b   1.000
_cell.length_c   1.000
_cell.angle_alpha   90.00
_cell.angle_beta   90.00
_cell.angle_gamma   90.00
#
_symmetry.space_group_name_H-M   'P 1'
#
loop_
_entity.id
_entity.type
_entity.pdbx_description
1 polymer ?
#
loop_
_entity_poly.entity_id
_entity_poly.type
_entity_poly.pdbx_seq_one_letter_code
_entity_poly.pdbx_strand_id
1 'polypeptide(L)'
;MNTLLAKKKEPIDKLAAASAGGRSLGAEAFRRMLRSPVAITGGVITLLFLLLAIFAPLIAPKDPQIRYLQDQVELGKGIIPGPSPGFPLGVDDFGRDFLSRLIVGAQQTLLVGVLATVIGVLIGVIIGGLAGAFGGWVDTVLMRLVDVLLSFPSLLLAISIAALFAKPSQWTVILAVSIIGVPIFARLLRGSMLAQREADHVLAATSLGVKRGTIVFRHMLPNSLGPVIVQATLTLATAILEAAALSFLGLGDPDPTRAEWGLMLGNASRQFLDIRPELAYYPAIAIIVVALGFTLLGESLREALDPKNRR
;
A
#
# COMPACT_ATOMS: atom_id res chain seq x y z
N MET A 1 2.95 -47.60 43.20
CA MET A 1 2.62 -46.15 43.19
C MET A 1 3.56 -45.33 42.26
N ASN A 2 4.82 -45.69 42.09
CA ASN A 2 5.79 -44.96 41.26
C ASN A 2 5.61 -45.12 39.73
N THR A 3 5.06 -46.23 39.25
CA THR A 3 4.86 -46.50 37.80
C THR A 3 3.72 -45.73 37.17
N LEU A 4 2.69 -45.35 37.93
CA LEU A 4 1.57 -44.53 37.46
C LEU A 4 1.94 -43.04 37.32
N LEU A 5 2.85 -42.55 38.16
CA LEU A 5 3.35 -41.16 38.07
C LEU A 5 4.33 -40.95 36.91
N ALA A 6 5.12 -41.99 36.56
CA ALA A 6 6.01 -41.95 35.41
C ALA A 6 5.25 -41.91 34.06
N LYS A 7 4.12 -42.67 33.99
CA LYS A 7 3.28 -42.71 32.75
C LYS A 7 2.50 -41.42 32.51
N LYS A 8 2.31 -40.57 33.51
CA LYS A 8 1.62 -39.27 33.41
C LYS A 8 2.55 -38.11 33.09
N LYS A 9 3.86 -38.23 33.26
CA LYS A 9 4.87 -37.22 32.92
C LYS A 9 5.21 -37.19 31.42
N GLU A 10 5.22 -38.34 30.75
CA GLU A 10 5.57 -38.42 29.31
C GLU A 10 4.70 -37.55 28.36
N PRO A 11 3.37 -37.46 28.53
CA PRO A 11 2.57 -36.55 27.69
C PRO A 11 2.77 -35.07 28.06
N ILE A 12 3.11 -34.76 29.32
CA ILE A 12 3.36 -33.36 29.73
C ILE A 12 4.70 -32.88 29.20
N ASP A 13 5.73 -33.70 29.21
CA ASP A 13 7.05 -33.39 28.66
C ASP A 13 7.00 -33.27 27.12
N LYS A 14 6.18 -34.09 26.45
CA LYS A 14 5.92 -33.99 25.01
C LYS A 14 5.12 -32.71 24.66
N LEU A 15 4.16 -32.31 25.49
CA LEU A 15 3.43 -31.04 25.33
C LEU A 15 4.34 -29.84 25.63
N ALA A 16 5.20 -29.93 26.64
CA ALA A 16 6.18 -28.89 26.94
C ALA A 16 7.25 -28.76 25.85
N ALA A 17 7.73 -29.88 25.29
CA ALA A 17 8.65 -29.89 24.14
C ALA A 17 8.00 -29.35 22.85
N ALA A 18 6.72 -29.66 22.63
CA ALA A 18 5.94 -29.09 21.51
C ALA A 18 5.71 -27.58 21.67
N SER A 19 5.55 -27.09 22.90
CA SER A 19 5.42 -25.65 23.19
C SER A 19 6.77 -24.90 23.14
N ALA A 20 7.89 -25.56 23.48
CA ALA A 20 9.23 -24.97 23.41
C ALA A 20 9.79 -24.87 21.99
N GLY A 21 9.22 -25.63 21.01
CA GLY A 21 9.57 -25.59 19.59
C GLY A 21 8.75 -24.61 18.76
N GLY A 22 7.96 -23.73 19.36
CA GLY A 22 7.08 -22.79 18.69
C GLY A 22 7.87 -21.80 17.81
N ARG A 23 7.98 -22.11 16.52
CA ARG A 23 8.49 -21.15 15.53
C ARG A 23 7.65 -19.89 15.58
N SER A 24 8.28 -18.72 15.45
CA SER A 24 7.53 -17.46 15.44
C SER A 24 6.48 -17.49 14.32
N LEU A 25 5.28 -16.99 14.62
CA LEU A 25 4.15 -16.94 13.67
C LEU A 25 4.55 -16.32 12.31
N GLY A 26 5.43 -15.33 12.35
CA GLY A 26 5.96 -14.69 11.14
C GLY A 26 6.86 -15.61 10.29
N ALA A 27 7.70 -16.43 10.93
CA ALA A 27 8.56 -17.37 10.21
C ALA A 27 7.75 -18.47 9.50
N GLU A 28 6.66 -18.92 10.14
CA GLU A 28 5.77 -19.91 9.54
C GLU A 28 4.94 -19.32 8.40
N ALA A 29 4.41 -18.11 8.56
CA ALA A 29 3.73 -17.37 7.50
C ALA A 29 4.65 -17.15 6.29
N PHE A 30 5.88 -16.69 6.50
CA PHE A 30 6.86 -16.48 5.45
C PHE A 30 7.18 -17.79 4.69
N ARG A 31 7.34 -18.92 5.39
CA ARG A 31 7.56 -20.22 4.75
C ARG A 31 6.37 -20.69 3.91
N ARG A 32 5.14 -20.37 4.32
CA ARG A 32 3.93 -20.66 3.53
C ARG A 32 3.89 -19.81 2.28
N MET A 33 4.18 -18.51 2.39
CA MET A 33 4.27 -17.61 1.24
C MET A 33 5.27 -18.09 0.20
N LEU A 34 6.46 -18.54 0.62
CA LEU A 34 7.47 -19.09 -0.29
C LEU A 34 7.06 -20.39 -1.02
N ARG A 35 5.94 -21.01 -0.63
CA ARG A 35 5.38 -22.19 -1.29
C ARG A 35 4.13 -21.90 -2.12
N SER A 36 3.57 -20.71 -2.01
CA SER A 36 2.40 -20.28 -2.77
C SER A 36 2.83 -19.69 -4.11
N PRO A 37 2.40 -20.23 -5.26
CA PRO A 37 2.69 -19.64 -6.56
C PRO A 37 2.20 -18.19 -6.66
N VAL A 38 1.05 -17.89 -6.07
CA VAL A 38 0.45 -16.53 -6.04
C VAL A 38 1.36 -15.57 -5.28
N ALA A 39 1.85 -15.99 -4.08
CA ALA A 39 2.76 -15.19 -3.28
C ALA A 39 4.10 -14.95 -4.00
N ILE A 40 4.63 -15.96 -4.66
CA ILE A 40 5.89 -15.86 -5.43
C ILE A 40 5.69 -14.87 -6.59
N THR A 41 4.62 -15.02 -7.37
CA THR A 41 4.33 -14.11 -8.50
C THR A 41 4.16 -12.67 -8.02
N GLY A 42 3.29 -12.43 -7.02
CA GLY A 42 3.10 -11.11 -6.44
C GLY A 42 4.38 -10.53 -5.85
N GLY A 43 5.16 -11.37 -5.13
CA GLY A 43 6.45 -10.98 -4.55
C GLY A 43 7.49 -10.60 -5.61
N VAL A 44 7.60 -11.37 -6.70
CA VAL A 44 8.53 -11.08 -7.81
C VAL A 44 8.15 -9.77 -8.49
N ILE A 45 6.88 -9.58 -8.85
CA ILE A 45 6.41 -8.33 -9.47
C ILE A 45 6.71 -7.14 -8.55
N THR A 46 6.30 -7.23 -7.28
CA THR A 46 6.53 -6.16 -6.30
C THR A 46 8.01 -5.86 -6.13
N LEU A 47 8.85 -6.88 -5.98
CA LEU A 47 10.30 -6.72 -5.83
C LEU A 47 10.91 -6.06 -7.07
N LEU A 48 10.55 -6.50 -8.27
CA LEU A 48 11.06 -5.90 -9.51
C LEU A 48 10.70 -4.41 -9.60
N PHE A 49 9.46 -4.01 -9.27
CA PHE A 49 9.08 -2.61 -9.29
C PHE A 49 9.71 -1.79 -8.16
N LEU A 50 9.92 -2.37 -6.98
CA LEU A 50 10.67 -1.71 -5.91
C LEU A 50 12.13 -1.48 -6.30
N LEU A 51 12.78 -2.49 -6.89
CA LEU A 51 14.14 -2.34 -7.39
C LEU A 51 14.20 -1.32 -8.53
N LEU A 52 13.25 -1.36 -9.46
CA LEU A 52 13.14 -0.37 -10.54
C LEU A 52 12.99 1.05 -9.97
N ALA A 53 12.14 1.25 -8.96
CA ALA A 53 11.94 2.55 -8.35
C ALA A 53 13.18 3.05 -7.59
N ILE A 54 13.85 2.17 -6.84
CA ILE A 54 15.04 2.53 -6.06
C ILE A 54 16.23 2.88 -6.99
N PHE A 55 16.43 2.07 -8.02
CA PHE A 55 17.54 2.21 -8.94
C PHE A 55 17.20 2.98 -10.22
N ALA A 56 15.99 3.58 -10.29
CA ALA A 56 15.52 4.31 -11.48
C ALA A 56 16.54 5.29 -12.05
N PRO A 57 17.21 6.16 -11.26
CA PRO A 57 18.21 7.09 -11.78
C PRO A 57 19.45 6.43 -12.39
N LEU A 58 19.76 5.19 -11.99
CA LEU A 58 20.90 4.41 -12.49
C LEU A 58 20.55 3.57 -13.70
N ILE A 59 19.27 3.12 -13.78
CA ILE A 59 18.77 2.23 -14.85
C ILE A 59 18.28 3.04 -16.05
N ALA A 60 17.78 4.27 -15.85
CA ALA A 60 17.30 5.13 -16.92
C ALA A 60 18.41 5.40 -17.95
N PRO A 61 18.19 5.05 -19.25
CA PRO A 61 19.24 5.20 -20.27
C PRO A 61 19.64 6.64 -20.51
N LYS A 62 18.73 7.59 -20.27
CA LYS A 62 18.89 9.02 -20.51
C LYS A 62 18.30 9.83 -19.38
N ASP A 63 18.63 11.12 -19.32
CA ASP A 63 17.97 12.05 -18.41
C ASP A 63 16.50 12.23 -18.83
N PRO A 64 15.51 11.94 -17.95
CA PRO A 64 14.09 12.00 -18.28
C PRO A 64 13.56 13.43 -18.49
N GLN A 65 14.35 14.46 -18.20
CA GLN A 65 13.96 15.87 -18.31
C GLN A 65 14.46 16.52 -19.61
N ILE A 66 15.57 16.00 -20.19
CA ILE A 66 16.18 16.57 -21.38
C ILE A 66 15.33 16.27 -22.62
N ARG A 67 15.10 17.29 -23.44
CA ARG A 67 14.31 17.24 -24.67
C ARG A 67 15.22 16.96 -25.87
N TYR A 68 15.55 15.69 -26.08
CA TYR A 68 16.53 15.25 -27.07
C TYR A 68 16.08 15.45 -28.53
N LEU A 69 14.77 15.26 -28.81
CA LEU A 69 14.20 15.31 -30.16
C LEU A 69 13.08 16.35 -30.22
N GLN A 70 13.19 17.47 -29.51
CA GLN A 70 12.17 18.51 -29.49
C GLN A 70 11.88 19.06 -30.90
N ASP A 71 12.93 19.23 -31.70
CA ASP A 71 12.80 19.79 -33.08
C ASP A 71 12.08 18.82 -34.05
N GLN A 72 11.95 17.56 -33.69
CA GLN A 72 11.25 16.53 -34.48
C GLN A 72 9.80 16.31 -34.03
N VAL A 73 9.38 16.95 -32.93
CA VAL A 73 8.00 16.89 -32.43
C VAL A 73 7.19 18.01 -33.07
N GLU A 74 6.24 17.66 -33.93
CA GLU A 74 5.34 18.59 -34.57
C GLU A 74 3.89 18.27 -34.19
N LEU A 75 3.46 18.70 -32.99
CA LEU A 75 2.12 18.41 -32.48
C LEU A 75 1.00 18.87 -33.38
N GLY A 76 1.18 20.04 -34.05
CA GLY A 76 0.21 20.55 -35.01
C GLY A 76 0.02 19.68 -36.26
N LYS A 77 0.98 18.80 -36.57
CA LYS A 77 0.90 17.81 -37.66
C LYS A 77 0.67 16.38 -37.14
N GLY A 78 0.52 16.19 -35.83
CA GLY A 78 0.38 14.88 -35.23
C GLY A 78 1.65 14.03 -35.31
N ILE A 79 2.84 14.64 -35.26
CA ILE A 79 4.12 13.92 -35.36
C ILE A 79 4.79 13.89 -33.98
N ILE A 80 4.93 12.69 -33.44
CA ILE A 80 5.75 12.39 -32.26
C ILE A 80 6.69 11.23 -32.62
N PRO A 81 8.03 11.41 -32.62
CA PRO A 81 8.98 10.37 -33.02
C PRO A 81 8.81 9.06 -32.26
N GLY A 82 8.68 7.98 -33.03
CA GLY A 82 8.56 6.63 -32.54
C GLY A 82 9.88 5.99 -32.09
N PRO A 83 9.87 4.67 -31.84
CA PRO A 83 11.08 3.91 -31.57
C PRO A 83 12.13 4.13 -32.66
N SER A 84 13.35 4.46 -32.24
CA SER A 84 14.48 4.79 -33.11
C SER A 84 15.81 4.43 -32.42
N PRO A 85 16.93 4.41 -33.14
CA PRO A 85 18.23 4.15 -32.54
C PRO A 85 18.52 5.13 -31.38
N GLY A 86 18.76 4.57 -30.19
CA GLY A 86 18.94 5.35 -28.96
C GLY A 86 17.66 5.78 -28.22
N PHE A 87 16.47 5.49 -28.77
CA PHE A 87 15.16 5.75 -28.16
C PHE A 87 14.24 4.52 -28.32
N PRO A 88 14.42 3.46 -27.48
CA PRO A 88 13.73 2.18 -27.69
C PRO A 88 12.20 2.26 -27.68
N LEU A 89 11.62 3.17 -26.89
CA LEU A 89 10.17 3.44 -26.86
C LEU A 89 9.79 4.77 -27.55
N GLY A 90 10.76 5.40 -28.24
CA GLY A 90 10.55 6.73 -28.81
C GLY A 90 10.62 7.84 -27.78
N VAL A 91 10.00 8.97 -28.09
CA VAL A 91 9.94 10.14 -27.20
C VAL A 91 8.50 10.51 -26.87
N ASP A 92 8.35 11.36 -25.86
CA ASP A 92 7.08 11.96 -25.48
C ASP A 92 6.78 13.24 -26.31
N ASP A 93 5.68 13.92 -25.95
CA ASP A 93 5.20 15.17 -26.54
C ASP A 93 6.15 16.37 -26.42
N PHE A 94 7.19 16.26 -25.58
CA PHE A 94 8.26 17.27 -25.45
C PHE A 94 9.59 16.82 -26.06
N GLY A 95 9.64 15.65 -26.70
CA GLY A 95 10.88 15.09 -27.27
C GLY A 95 11.83 14.47 -26.27
N ARG A 96 11.33 14.11 -25.06
CA ARG A 96 12.12 13.45 -23.98
C ARG A 96 12.06 11.94 -24.15
N ASP A 97 13.13 11.24 -23.73
CA ASP A 97 13.15 9.77 -23.81
C ASP A 97 12.04 9.13 -22.97
N PHE A 98 11.14 8.43 -23.67
CA PHE A 98 9.94 7.89 -23.05
C PHE A 98 10.26 6.69 -22.12
N LEU A 99 11.25 5.86 -22.47
CA LEU A 99 11.68 4.75 -21.63
C LEU A 99 12.24 5.23 -20.30
N SER A 100 13.12 6.24 -20.31
CA SER A 100 13.66 6.83 -19.09
C SER A 100 12.56 7.42 -18.20
N ARG A 101 11.57 8.09 -18.81
CA ARG A 101 10.41 8.61 -18.08
C ARG A 101 9.53 7.52 -17.49
N LEU A 102 9.35 6.41 -18.18
CA LEU A 102 8.60 5.26 -17.66
C LEU A 102 9.31 4.63 -16.47
N ILE A 103 10.64 4.50 -16.52
CA ILE A 103 11.46 3.95 -15.43
C ILE A 103 11.43 4.89 -14.21
N VAL A 104 11.69 6.19 -14.39
CA VAL A 104 11.66 7.17 -13.29
C VAL A 104 10.24 7.36 -12.77
N GLY A 105 9.23 7.20 -13.62
CA GLY A 105 7.82 7.21 -13.23
C GLY A 105 7.48 6.15 -12.18
N ALA A 106 8.14 5.00 -12.19
CA ALA A 106 7.99 3.99 -11.15
C ALA A 106 8.33 4.55 -9.75
N GLN A 107 9.42 5.31 -9.64
CA GLN A 107 9.85 5.92 -8.38
C GLN A 107 8.81 6.90 -7.85
N GLN A 108 8.33 7.81 -8.70
CA GLN A 108 7.36 8.83 -8.29
C GLN A 108 6.01 8.21 -7.92
N THR A 109 5.50 7.31 -8.74
CA THR A 109 4.20 6.64 -8.50
C THR A 109 4.22 5.80 -7.22
N LEU A 110 5.28 5.02 -7.00
CA LEU A 110 5.42 4.23 -5.78
C LEU A 110 5.61 5.09 -4.54
N LEU A 111 6.40 6.18 -4.63
CA LEU A 111 6.60 7.11 -3.53
C LEU A 111 5.27 7.71 -3.06
N VAL A 112 4.42 8.16 -3.99
CA VAL A 112 3.10 8.70 -3.66
C VAL A 112 2.23 7.65 -2.97
N GLY A 113 2.13 6.45 -3.54
CA GLY A 113 1.33 5.35 -2.97
C GLY A 113 1.81 4.93 -1.58
N VAL A 114 3.13 4.80 -1.39
CA VAL A 114 3.73 4.43 -0.10
C VAL A 114 3.49 5.52 0.95
N LEU A 115 3.78 6.78 0.64
CA LEU A 115 3.56 7.87 1.59
C LEU A 115 2.10 8.03 1.96
N ALA A 116 1.18 7.95 0.98
CA ALA A 116 -0.25 8.02 1.24
C ALA A 116 -0.70 6.88 2.17
N THR A 117 -0.26 5.65 1.92
CA THR A 117 -0.59 4.50 2.77
C THR A 117 -0.02 4.65 4.17
N VAL A 118 1.26 5.05 4.31
CA VAL A 118 1.91 5.21 5.63
C VAL A 118 1.19 6.28 6.46
N ILE A 119 0.88 7.44 5.88
CA ILE A 119 0.16 8.51 6.57
C ILE A 119 -1.24 8.04 6.97
N GLY A 120 -1.97 7.37 6.06
CA GLY A 120 -3.28 6.81 6.34
C GLY A 120 -3.27 5.79 7.47
N VAL A 121 -2.28 4.87 7.48
CA VAL A 121 -2.04 3.91 8.58
C VAL A 121 -1.78 4.63 9.89
N LEU A 122 -0.84 5.60 9.92
CA LEU A 122 -0.47 6.29 11.15
C LEU A 122 -1.66 7.01 11.78
N ILE A 123 -2.41 7.78 10.98
CA ILE A 123 -3.60 8.48 11.47
C ILE A 123 -4.69 7.50 11.87
N GLY A 124 -4.94 6.47 11.05
CA GLY A 124 -5.93 5.44 11.34
C GLY A 124 -5.61 4.64 12.61
N VAL A 125 -4.34 4.31 12.83
CA VAL A 125 -3.87 3.64 14.06
C VAL A 125 -4.07 4.53 15.28
N ILE A 126 -3.82 5.82 15.19
CA ILE A 126 -4.08 6.76 16.30
C ILE A 126 -5.57 6.80 16.61
N ILE A 127 -6.43 7.03 15.62
CA ILE A 127 -7.89 7.13 15.80
C ILE A 127 -8.47 5.82 16.32
N GLY A 128 -8.16 4.68 15.65
CA GLY A 128 -8.64 3.36 16.04
C GLY A 128 -8.10 2.89 17.38
N GLY A 129 -6.83 3.23 17.67
CA GLY A 129 -6.18 2.97 18.96
C GLY A 129 -6.85 3.72 20.12
N LEU A 130 -7.14 5.02 19.95
CA LEU A 130 -7.86 5.82 20.94
C LEU A 130 -9.28 5.28 21.15
N ALA A 131 -10.02 5.00 20.08
CA ALA A 131 -11.36 4.43 20.15
C ALA A 131 -11.38 3.08 20.89
N GLY A 132 -10.46 2.15 20.52
CA GLY A 132 -10.36 0.83 21.13
C GLY A 132 -9.85 0.85 22.58
N ALA A 133 -8.95 1.80 22.93
CA ALA A 133 -8.40 1.91 24.26
C ALA A 133 -9.39 2.55 25.26
N PHE A 134 -10.03 3.68 24.90
CA PHE A 134 -10.89 4.41 25.82
C PHE A 134 -12.32 3.89 25.83
N GLY A 135 -12.90 3.52 24.68
CA GLY A 135 -14.29 3.10 24.59
C GLY A 135 -15.27 4.26 24.89
N GLY A 136 -16.54 3.89 25.21
CA GLY A 136 -17.57 4.86 25.62
C GLY A 136 -17.79 5.99 24.61
N TRP A 137 -17.88 7.23 25.09
CA TRP A 137 -18.16 8.37 24.24
C TRP A 137 -17.03 8.69 23.23
N VAL A 138 -15.76 8.46 23.63
CA VAL A 138 -14.59 8.65 22.72
C VAL A 138 -14.72 7.74 21.51
N ASP A 139 -14.99 6.47 21.74
CA ASP A 139 -15.24 5.50 20.67
C ASP A 139 -16.42 5.93 19.79
N THR A 140 -17.53 6.32 20.40
CA THR A 140 -18.73 6.72 19.66
C THR A 140 -18.46 7.93 18.75
N VAL A 141 -17.81 8.97 19.26
CA VAL A 141 -17.53 10.19 18.48
C VAL A 141 -16.53 9.91 17.36
N LEU A 142 -15.41 9.23 17.65
CA LEU A 142 -14.39 8.92 16.64
C LEU A 142 -14.96 8.01 15.56
N MET A 143 -15.73 7.00 15.91
CA MET A 143 -16.33 6.10 14.90
C MET A 143 -17.43 6.80 14.09
N ARG A 144 -18.15 7.76 14.63
CA ARG A 144 -19.10 8.58 13.83
C ARG A 144 -18.37 9.39 12.75
N LEU A 145 -17.22 9.97 13.08
CA LEU A 145 -16.39 10.67 12.07
C LEU A 145 -15.90 9.71 11.01
N VAL A 146 -15.44 8.53 11.42
CA VAL A 146 -15.01 7.45 10.50
C VAL A 146 -16.19 7.00 9.60
N ASP A 147 -17.40 6.84 10.16
CA ASP A 147 -18.59 6.43 9.42
C ASP A 147 -19.00 7.49 8.38
N VAL A 148 -18.88 8.78 8.70
CA VAL A 148 -19.11 9.89 7.75
C VAL A 148 -18.15 9.79 6.57
N LEU A 149 -16.85 9.58 6.81
CA LEU A 149 -15.87 9.43 5.72
C LEU A 149 -16.18 8.22 4.83
N LEU A 150 -16.59 7.09 5.42
CA LEU A 150 -16.93 5.86 4.69
C LEU A 150 -18.27 5.94 3.96
N SER A 151 -19.10 6.94 4.22
CA SER A 151 -20.36 7.13 3.50
C SER A 151 -20.16 7.68 2.09
N PHE A 152 -19.00 8.28 1.82
CA PHE A 152 -18.65 8.77 0.49
C PHE A 152 -17.93 7.71 -0.33
N PRO A 153 -18.19 7.60 -1.65
CA PRO A 153 -17.33 6.83 -2.56
C PRO A 153 -15.89 7.37 -2.50
N SER A 154 -14.91 6.45 -2.33
CA SER A 154 -13.51 6.81 -2.06
C SER A 154 -12.93 7.82 -3.07
N LEU A 155 -13.08 7.54 -4.36
CA LEU A 155 -12.57 8.40 -5.42
C LEU A 155 -13.23 9.79 -5.41
N LEU A 156 -14.55 9.88 -5.18
CA LEU A 156 -15.24 11.16 -5.09
C LEU A 156 -14.78 11.98 -3.89
N LEU A 157 -14.57 11.33 -2.75
CA LEU A 157 -14.00 11.98 -1.57
C LEU A 157 -12.58 12.47 -1.84
N ALA A 158 -11.74 11.66 -2.50
CA ALA A 158 -10.38 12.06 -2.87
C ALA A 158 -10.35 13.28 -3.81
N ILE A 159 -11.21 13.29 -4.84
CA ILE A 159 -11.36 14.42 -5.77
C ILE A 159 -11.79 15.67 -5.00
N SER A 160 -12.79 15.53 -4.11
CA SER A 160 -13.31 16.66 -3.32
C SER A 160 -12.23 17.25 -2.41
N ILE A 161 -11.42 16.39 -1.75
CA ILE A 161 -10.31 16.83 -0.91
C ILE A 161 -9.22 17.50 -1.77
N ALA A 162 -8.84 16.89 -2.89
CA ALA A 162 -7.83 17.45 -3.78
C ALA A 162 -8.25 18.83 -4.32
N ALA A 163 -9.53 19.02 -4.63
CA ALA A 163 -10.07 20.27 -5.14
C ALA A 163 -10.08 21.42 -4.11
N LEU A 164 -9.92 21.13 -2.82
CA LEU A 164 -9.78 22.17 -1.77
C LEU A 164 -8.42 22.87 -1.82
N PHE A 165 -7.43 22.30 -2.47
CA PHE A 165 -6.11 22.89 -2.56
C PHE A 165 -6.04 23.88 -3.73
N ALA A 166 -5.69 25.12 -3.45
CA ALA A 166 -5.60 26.19 -4.46
C ALA A 166 -4.53 25.89 -5.54
N LYS A 167 -3.51 25.12 -5.20
CA LYS A 167 -2.44 24.71 -6.12
C LYS A 167 -2.30 23.18 -6.07
N PRO A 168 -2.64 22.46 -7.15
CA PRO A 168 -2.36 21.03 -7.25
C PRO A 168 -0.86 20.75 -7.07
N SER A 169 -0.55 19.66 -6.40
CA SER A 169 0.82 19.23 -6.12
C SER A 169 0.86 17.74 -5.81
N GLN A 170 2.03 17.15 -5.78
CA GLN A 170 2.20 15.78 -5.33
C GLN A 170 1.65 15.56 -3.90
N TRP A 171 1.84 16.54 -3.00
CA TRP A 171 1.31 16.49 -1.64
C TRP A 171 -0.21 16.53 -1.58
N THR A 172 -0.85 17.22 -2.51
CA THR A 172 -2.33 17.23 -2.63
C THR A 172 -2.85 15.81 -2.84
N VAL A 173 -2.23 15.05 -3.75
CA VAL A 173 -2.60 13.64 -4.01
C VAL A 173 -2.30 12.78 -2.80
N ILE A 174 -1.11 12.89 -2.21
CA ILE A 174 -0.71 12.11 -1.04
C ILE A 174 -1.72 12.31 0.11
N LEU A 175 -2.08 13.55 0.42
CA LEU A 175 -3.00 13.86 1.51
C LEU A 175 -4.42 13.39 1.20
N ALA A 176 -4.91 13.60 -0.04
CA ALA A 176 -6.24 13.14 -0.43
C ALA A 176 -6.38 11.62 -0.30
N VAL A 177 -5.41 10.87 -0.84
CA VAL A 177 -5.39 9.39 -0.77
C VAL A 177 -5.18 8.90 0.67
N SER A 178 -4.36 9.60 1.47
CA SER A 178 -4.17 9.25 2.89
C SER A 178 -5.47 9.32 3.66
N ILE A 179 -6.24 10.41 3.50
CA ILE A 179 -7.48 10.66 4.25
C ILE A 179 -8.52 9.58 3.96
N ILE A 180 -8.66 9.13 2.72
CA ILE A 180 -9.59 8.04 2.38
C ILE A 180 -9.15 6.67 2.95
N GLY A 181 -7.86 6.47 3.19
CA GLY A 181 -7.32 5.28 3.84
C GLY A 181 -7.56 5.24 5.36
N VAL A 182 -7.59 6.40 6.03
CA VAL A 182 -7.72 6.51 7.50
C VAL A 182 -8.87 5.69 8.09
N PRO A 183 -10.11 5.78 7.59
CA PRO A 183 -11.24 5.08 8.20
C PRO A 183 -11.12 3.56 8.14
N ILE A 184 -10.48 3.01 7.11
CA ILE A 184 -10.25 1.57 6.98
C ILE A 184 -9.37 1.08 8.12
N PHE A 185 -8.23 1.74 8.36
CA PHE A 185 -7.28 1.38 9.40
C PHE A 185 -7.83 1.66 10.81
N ALA A 186 -8.55 2.76 10.99
CA ALA A 186 -9.16 3.11 12.26
C ALA A 186 -10.18 2.05 12.72
N ARG A 187 -11.09 1.65 11.81
CA ARG A 187 -12.11 0.64 12.10
C ARG A 187 -11.48 -0.73 12.36
N LEU A 188 -10.49 -1.11 11.54
CA LEU A 188 -9.80 -2.38 11.67
C LEU A 188 -9.05 -2.50 13.00
N LEU A 189 -8.26 -1.49 13.37
CA LEU A 189 -7.51 -1.53 14.63
C LEU A 189 -8.44 -1.50 15.83
N ARG A 190 -9.48 -0.64 15.83
CA ARG A 190 -10.49 -0.63 16.89
C ARG A 190 -11.10 -2.01 17.08
N GLY A 191 -11.55 -2.66 16.00
CA GLY A 191 -12.15 -4.00 16.07
C GLY A 191 -11.18 -5.04 16.63
N SER A 192 -9.93 -5.03 16.20
CA SER A 192 -8.88 -5.90 16.71
C SER A 192 -8.58 -5.64 18.20
N MET A 193 -8.52 -4.38 18.64
CA MET A 193 -8.30 -4.04 20.05
C MET A 193 -9.47 -4.46 20.96
N LEU A 194 -10.71 -4.35 20.47
CA LEU A 194 -11.87 -4.83 21.22
C LEU A 194 -11.82 -6.36 21.41
N ALA A 195 -11.42 -7.11 20.37
CA ALA A 195 -11.22 -8.55 20.49
C ALA A 195 -10.09 -8.90 21.49
N GLN A 196 -8.99 -8.13 21.47
CA GLN A 196 -7.90 -8.34 22.44
C GLN A 196 -8.30 -8.03 23.88
N ARG A 197 -9.24 -7.12 24.09
CA ARG A 197 -9.71 -6.76 25.45
C ARG A 197 -10.32 -7.95 26.19
N GLU A 198 -10.92 -8.88 25.47
CA GLU A 198 -11.56 -10.08 26.03
C GLU A 198 -10.61 -11.31 26.05
N ALA A 199 -9.38 -11.15 25.59
CA ALA A 199 -8.40 -12.23 25.59
C ALA A 199 -7.89 -12.55 26.99
N ASP A 200 -7.67 -13.85 27.27
CA ASP A 200 -7.28 -14.38 28.60
C ASP A 200 -6.08 -13.67 29.22
N HIS A 201 -5.07 -13.35 28.41
CA HIS A 201 -3.86 -12.66 28.91
C HIS A 201 -4.14 -11.21 29.35
N VAL A 202 -5.12 -10.52 28.72
CA VAL A 202 -5.56 -9.19 29.11
C VAL A 202 -6.40 -9.25 30.37
N LEU A 203 -7.32 -10.23 30.46
CA LEU A 203 -8.12 -10.46 31.65
C LEU A 203 -7.24 -10.82 32.87
N ALA A 204 -6.24 -11.70 32.69
CA ALA A 204 -5.26 -12.05 33.71
C ALA A 204 -4.47 -10.82 34.19
N ALA A 205 -3.96 -9.97 33.24
CA ALA A 205 -3.24 -8.75 33.59
C ALA A 205 -4.13 -7.77 34.39
N THR A 206 -5.41 -7.66 34.00
CA THR A 206 -6.40 -6.84 34.69
C THR A 206 -6.65 -7.34 36.12
N SER A 207 -6.80 -8.65 36.30
CA SER A 207 -7.00 -9.27 37.61
C SER A 207 -5.80 -9.09 38.54
N LEU A 208 -4.59 -8.99 37.99
CA LEU A 208 -3.37 -8.68 38.74
C LEU A 208 -3.18 -7.19 39.04
N GLY A 209 -4.14 -6.34 38.67
CA GLY A 209 -4.09 -4.89 38.93
C GLY A 209 -3.12 -4.11 38.05
N VAL A 210 -2.74 -4.62 36.89
CA VAL A 210 -1.87 -3.91 35.95
C VAL A 210 -2.56 -2.63 35.42
N LYS A 211 -1.84 -1.53 35.41
CA LYS A 211 -2.39 -0.23 34.97
C LYS A 211 -2.92 -0.30 33.53
N ARG A 212 -4.09 0.31 33.31
CA ARG A 212 -4.78 0.32 32.00
C ARG A 212 -3.88 0.74 30.83
N GLY A 213 -3.05 1.79 30.99
CA GLY A 213 -2.10 2.22 29.96
C GLY A 213 -1.10 1.13 29.60
N THR A 214 -0.56 0.42 30.60
CA THR A 214 0.35 -0.71 30.36
C THR A 214 -0.34 -1.84 29.60
N ILE A 215 -1.59 -2.15 29.95
CA ILE A 215 -2.40 -3.16 29.24
C ILE A 215 -2.57 -2.76 27.78
N VAL A 216 -2.96 -1.51 27.50
CA VAL A 216 -3.16 -1.03 26.14
C VAL A 216 -1.88 -1.08 25.32
N PHE A 217 -0.80 -0.47 25.79
CA PHE A 217 0.42 -0.32 24.99
C PHE A 217 1.29 -1.58 24.93
N ARG A 218 1.25 -2.44 25.95
CA ARG A 218 2.13 -3.62 26.04
C ARG A 218 1.43 -4.93 25.66
N HIS A 219 0.11 -5.00 25.80
CA HIS A 219 -0.64 -6.25 25.57
C HIS A 219 -1.65 -6.12 24.43
N MET A 220 -2.47 -5.07 24.37
CA MET A 220 -3.52 -4.96 23.37
C MET A 220 -2.99 -4.47 22.02
N LEU A 221 -2.37 -3.29 21.98
CA LEU A 221 -1.95 -2.63 20.74
C LEU A 221 -0.99 -3.47 19.90
N PRO A 222 0.12 -4.04 20.44
CA PRO A 222 1.03 -4.83 19.63
C PRO A 222 0.37 -6.07 19.02
N ASN A 223 -0.52 -6.74 19.79
CA ASN A 223 -1.24 -7.92 19.33
C ASN A 223 -2.36 -7.59 18.32
N SER A 224 -2.77 -6.31 18.23
CA SER A 224 -3.80 -5.83 17.32
C SER A 224 -3.23 -5.33 15.99
N LEU A 225 -1.91 -5.13 15.85
CA LEU A 225 -1.28 -4.59 14.63
C LEU A 225 -1.20 -5.60 13.48
N GLY A 226 -1.24 -6.90 13.74
CA GLY A 226 -1.13 -7.92 12.69
C GLY A 226 -2.10 -7.69 11.52
N PRO A 227 -3.41 -7.61 11.74
CA PRO A 227 -4.38 -7.31 10.70
C PRO A 227 -4.15 -5.96 10.00
N VAL A 228 -3.64 -4.95 10.72
CA VAL A 228 -3.35 -3.62 10.15
C VAL A 228 -2.20 -3.69 9.13
N ILE A 229 -1.15 -4.46 9.44
CA ILE A 229 -0.01 -4.66 8.52
C ILE A 229 -0.46 -5.35 7.24
N VAL A 230 -1.28 -6.39 7.36
CA VAL A 230 -1.88 -7.08 6.20
C VAL A 230 -2.72 -6.12 5.36
N GLN A 231 -3.60 -5.36 6.02
CA GLN A 231 -4.44 -4.38 5.33
C GLN A 231 -3.60 -3.30 4.64
N ALA A 232 -2.48 -2.87 5.23
CA ALA A 232 -1.60 -1.86 4.64
C ALA A 232 -1.02 -2.31 3.29
N THR A 233 -0.66 -3.60 3.15
CA THR A 233 -0.17 -4.13 1.86
C THR A 233 -1.25 -4.13 0.79
N LEU A 234 -2.50 -4.44 1.13
CA LEU A 234 -3.64 -4.39 0.21
C LEU A 234 -4.01 -2.94 -0.16
N THR A 235 -4.02 -2.05 0.85
CA THR A 235 -4.33 -0.63 0.64
C THR A 235 -3.28 0.07 -0.21
N LEU A 236 -2.03 -0.39 -0.21
CA LEU A 236 -0.99 0.18 -1.06
C LEU A 236 -1.32 0.03 -2.56
N ALA A 237 -1.88 -1.12 -2.97
CA ALA A 237 -2.33 -1.32 -4.35
C ALA A 237 -3.44 -0.32 -4.74
N THR A 238 -4.45 -0.17 -3.89
CA THR A 238 -5.56 0.78 -4.13
C THR A 238 -5.07 2.23 -4.07
N ALA A 239 -4.16 2.57 -3.14
CA ALA A 239 -3.58 3.91 -3.04
C ALA A 239 -2.81 4.31 -4.30
N ILE A 240 -2.07 3.39 -4.93
CA ILE A 240 -1.40 3.63 -6.22
C ILE A 240 -2.43 3.93 -7.31
N LEU A 241 -3.51 3.14 -7.39
CA LEU A 241 -4.57 3.34 -8.39
C LEU A 241 -5.30 4.66 -8.19
N GLU A 242 -5.66 5.02 -6.95
CA GLU A 242 -6.35 6.27 -6.61
C GLU A 242 -5.45 7.49 -6.85
N ALA A 243 -4.17 7.39 -6.51
CA ALA A 243 -3.19 8.45 -6.80
C ALA A 243 -3.03 8.66 -8.31
N ALA A 244 -2.90 7.58 -9.08
CA ALA A 244 -2.83 7.64 -10.52
C ALA A 244 -4.11 8.23 -11.14
N ALA A 245 -5.30 7.88 -10.60
CA ALA A 245 -6.57 8.44 -11.04
C ALA A 245 -6.67 9.95 -10.77
N LEU A 246 -6.23 10.43 -9.60
CA LEU A 246 -6.19 11.88 -9.31
C LEU A 246 -5.23 12.62 -10.24
N SER A 247 -4.04 12.10 -10.46
CA SER A 247 -3.05 12.66 -11.38
C SER A 247 -3.55 12.64 -12.82
N PHE A 248 -4.22 11.56 -13.25
CA PHE A 248 -4.89 11.44 -14.54
C PHE A 248 -5.93 12.53 -14.74
N LEU A 249 -6.70 12.86 -13.71
CA LEU A 249 -7.71 13.94 -13.74
C LEU A 249 -7.10 15.36 -13.69
N GLY A 250 -5.77 15.49 -13.52
CA GLY A 250 -5.08 16.77 -13.43
C GLY A 250 -5.10 17.41 -12.04
N LEU A 251 -5.44 16.62 -11.00
CA LEU A 251 -5.42 17.06 -9.59
C LEU A 251 -4.06 16.83 -8.90
N GLY A 252 -3.11 16.22 -9.62
CA GLY A 252 -1.73 16.02 -9.20
C GLY A 252 -0.82 17.21 -9.47
N ASP A 253 0.49 16.97 -9.45
CA ASP A 253 1.48 17.99 -9.75
C ASP A 253 1.40 18.38 -11.25
N PRO A 254 1.15 19.64 -11.59
CA PRO A 254 1.07 20.08 -12.96
C PRO A 254 2.42 20.20 -13.66
N ASP A 255 3.54 20.01 -12.95
CA ASP A 255 4.88 20.13 -13.51
C ASP A 255 5.14 19.05 -14.58
N PRO A 256 5.25 19.44 -15.88
CA PRO A 256 5.44 18.49 -16.96
C PRO A 256 6.81 17.78 -16.91
N THR A 257 7.77 18.30 -16.13
CA THR A 257 9.08 17.68 -16.00
C THR A 257 9.02 16.40 -15.15
N ARG A 258 8.03 16.27 -14.27
CA ARG A 258 7.85 15.08 -13.46
C ARG A 258 7.39 13.90 -14.31
N ALA A 259 8.12 12.81 -14.19
CA ALA A 259 7.71 11.53 -14.75
C ALA A 259 6.89 10.79 -13.68
N GLU A 260 5.57 10.83 -13.80
CA GLU A 260 4.62 10.11 -12.93
C GLU A 260 3.57 9.44 -13.83
N TRP A 261 3.29 8.15 -13.61
CA TRP A 261 2.51 7.36 -14.57
C TRP A 261 1.08 7.84 -14.76
N GLY A 262 0.40 8.31 -13.69
CA GLY A 262 -0.95 8.84 -13.79
C GLY A 262 -1.00 10.13 -14.61
N LEU A 263 -0.02 11.03 -14.41
CA LEU A 263 0.12 12.25 -15.21
C LEU A 263 0.46 11.94 -16.67
N MET A 264 1.41 11.01 -16.91
CA MET A 264 1.80 10.58 -18.27
C MET A 264 0.59 9.98 -19.00
N LEU A 265 -0.16 9.10 -18.35
CA LEU A 265 -1.38 8.51 -18.88
C LEU A 265 -2.45 9.58 -19.20
N GLY A 266 -2.67 10.51 -18.27
CA GLY A 266 -3.66 11.58 -18.42
C GLY A 266 -3.36 12.51 -19.59
N ASN A 267 -2.10 12.89 -19.78
CA ASN A 267 -1.69 13.73 -20.90
C ASN A 267 -1.81 12.98 -22.23
N ALA A 268 -1.32 11.74 -22.29
CA ALA A 268 -1.35 10.95 -23.51
C ALA A 268 -2.78 10.62 -23.95
N SER A 269 -3.68 10.26 -23.02
CA SER A 269 -5.05 9.87 -23.35
C SER A 269 -5.93 11.04 -23.82
N ARG A 270 -5.62 12.27 -23.40
CA ARG A 270 -6.37 13.44 -23.83
C ARG A 270 -5.92 14.03 -25.17
N GLN A 271 -4.66 13.84 -25.55
CA GLN A 271 -4.06 14.60 -26.64
C GLN A 271 -3.46 13.73 -27.74
N PHE A 272 -3.01 12.51 -27.42
CA PHE A 272 -2.14 11.75 -28.31
C PHE A 272 -2.62 10.32 -28.58
N LEU A 273 -3.84 9.95 -28.17
CA LEU A 273 -4.34 8.59 -28.30
C LEU A 273 -4.43 8.13 -29.76
N ASP A 274 -4.82 9.05 -30.67
CA ASP A 274 -4.93 8.79 -32.09
C ASP A 274 -3.58 8.85 -32.84
N ILE A 275 -2.57 9.48 -32.21
CA ILE A 275 -1.25 9.72 -32.81
C ILE A 275 -0.26 8.64 -32.35
N ARG A 276 -0.16 8.48 -31.03
CA ARG A 276 0.80 7.60 -30.37
C ARG A 276 0.15 6.94 -29.14
N PRO A 277 -0.74 5.96 -29.34
CA PRO A 277 -1.46 5.29 -28.25
C PRO A 277 -0.54 4.62 -27.23
N GLU A 278 0.69 4.26 -27.63
CA GLU A 278 1.69 3.63 -26.76
C GLU A 278 2.07 4.54 -25.58
N LEU A 279 2.03 5.87 -25.76
CA LEU A 279 2.29 6.82 -24.67
C LEU A 279 1.27 6.70 -23.52
N ALA A 280 0.05 6.23 -23.82
CA ALA A 280 -0.96 5.92 -22.81
C ALA A 280 -0.86 4.48 -22.31
N TYR A 281 -0.66 3.49 -23.20
CA TYR A 281 -0.71 2.08 -22.83
C TYR A 281 0.44 1.65 -21.92
N TYR A 282 1.66 2.14 -22.12
CA TYR A 282 2.78 1.72 -21.29
C TYR A 282 2.63 2.15 -19.82
N PRO A 283 2.30 3.43 -19.49
CA PRO A 283 2.02 3.81 -18.12
C PRO A 283 0.82 3.06 -17.54
N ALA A 284 -0.26 2.86 -18.32
CA ALA A 284 -1.44 2.11 -17.87
C ALA A 284 -1.09 0.67 -17.48
N ILE A 285 -0.34 -0.04 -18.34
CA ILE A 285 0.11 -1.41 -18.05
C ILE A 285 1.01 -1.43 -16.82
N ALA A 286 1.92 -0.46 -16.67
CA ALA A 286 2.80 -0.38 -15.51
C ALA A 286 2.00 -0.20 -14.20
N ILE A 287 0.99 0.68 -14.18
CA ILE A 287 0.10 0.87 -13.04
C ILE A 287 -0.66 -0.43 -12.72
N ILE A 288 -1.24 -1.09 -13.72
CA ILE A 288 -2.00 -2.34 -13.55
C ILE A 288 -1.10 -3.44 -12.97
N VAL A 289 0.10 -3.63 -13.54
CA VAL A 289 1.01 -4.70 -13.13
C VAL A 289 1.52 -4.48 -11.70
N VAL A 290 1.88 -3.24 -11.33
CA VAL A 290 2.33 -2.96 -9.96
C VAL A 290 1.20 -3.11 -8.95
N ALA A 291 0.01 -2.65 -9.25
CA ALA A 291 -1.16 -2.83 -8.39
C ALA A 291 -1.51 -4.31 -8.21
N LEU A 292 -1.46 -5.11 -9.30
CA LEU A 292 -1.64 -6.55 -9.25
C LEU A 292 -0.58 -7.21 -8.37
N GLY A 293 0.69 -6.81 -8.49
CA GLY A 293 1.79 -7.34 -7.66
C GLY A 293 1.53 -7.15 -6.17
N PHE A 294 1.19 -5.93 -5.74
CA PHE A 294 0.86 -5.64 -4.34
C PHE A 294 -0.42 -6.34 -3.87
N THR A 295 -1.44 -6.46 -4.72
CA THR A 295 -2.68 -7.19 -4.39
C THR A 295 -2.39 -8.67 -4.15
N LEU A 296 -1.69 -9.35 -5.07
CA LEU A 296 -1.34 -10.77 -4.93
C LEU A 296 -0.47 -11.03 -3.70
N LEU A 297 0.48 -10.13 -3.43
CA LEU A 297 1.35 -10.23 -2.25
C LEU A 297 0.54 -10.03 -0.96
N GLY A 298 -0.34 -9.02 -0.92
CA GLY A 298 -1.16 -8.70 0.24
C GLY A 298 -2.18 -9.80 0.57
N GLU A 299 -2.87 -10.36 -0.43
CA GLU A 299 -3.79 -11.49 -0.23
C GLU A 299 -3.04 -12.74 0.25
N SER A 300 -1.87 -13.03 -0.32
CA SER A 300 -1.06 -14.16 0.14
C SER A 300 -0.56 -13.98 1.58
N LEU A 301 -0.21 -12.74 1.97
CA LEU A 301 0.15 -12.43 3.36
C LEU A 301 -1.05 -12.61 4.30
N ARG A 302 -2.24 -12.19 3.87
CA ARG A 302 -3.49 -12.38 4.61
C ARG A 302 -3.78 -13.86 4.84
N GLU A 303 -3.72 -14.67 3.77
CA GLU A 303 -3.93 -16.12 3.85
C GLU A 303 -2.90 -16.83 4.74
N ALA A 304 -1.63 -16.43 4.66
CA ALA A 304 -0.55 -17.01 5.45
C ALA A 304 -0.68 -16.73 6.96
N LEU A 305 -1.28 -15.59 7.32
CA LEU A 305 -1.50 -15.18 8.71
C LEU A 305 -2.86 -15.60 9.24
N ASP A 306 -3.79 -16.12 8.42
CA ASP A 306 -5.11 -16.58 8.87
C ASP A 306 -4.96 -17.83 9.75
N PRO A 307 -5.45 -17.79 11.03
CA PRO A 307 -5.42 -18.92 11.94
C PRO A 307 -6.22 -20.13 11.45
N LYS A 308 -7.23 -19.93 10.61
CA LYS A 308 -8.09 -21.00 10.08
C LYS A 308 -7.37 -21.94 9.10
N ASN A 309 -6.32 -21.46 8.46
CA ASN A 309 -5.50 -22.21 7.51
C ASN A 309 -4.37 -23.02 8.18
N ARG A 310 -4.43 -23.21 9.50
CA ARG A 310 -3.43 -23.97 10.28
C ARG A 310 -3.70 -25.47 10.35
N ARG A 311 -4.51 -26.03 9.45
CA ARG A 311 -4.73 -27.49 9.37
C ARG A 311 -3.70 -28.17 8.48
#